data_eb8b46f943f423f22d13a852b3736c04
#
_entry.id   eb8b46f943f423f22d13a852b3736c04
#
_cell.length_a   1.000
_cell.length_b   1.000
_cell.length_c   1.000
_cell.angle_alpha   90.00
_cell.angle_beta   90.00
_cell.angle_gamma   90.00
#
_symmetry.space_group_name_H-M   'P 1'
#
loop_
_entity.id
_entity.type
_entity.pdbx_description
1 polymer ?
#
loop_
_entity_poly.entity_id
_entity_poly.type
_entity_poly.pdbx_seq_one_letter_code
_entity_poly.pdbx_strand_id
1 'polypeptide(L)'
;MLRAIELWRGGIELVSPFRTSFGTDTSRDLLYVRAVGDANVGWGECVAGTEPNYSSEYLENCVEVISRFLVPMLRADSTAQSFVADAAPIRGNYMSKANVEAALLDLQLRDQKISLAKFLGANKTKVPSGVSVGIQNNLNDLVRVVGEYLAQGYVRVKLKIEPGSDIELVRTVRKEFGDEILLQVDANAAYTVADAKHLKQLDAFNLLLIEQPLPEDDLAGHVELARQINTPVCLDESITSLDTARGALDLEACSVINIKPGRVGGYLEAKKIHDLCLSRGVPVWCGGMLETGIGRAANLALAALPGFTLPGDISASARYFARDITPPFVIESGHISVPNTVGIGVEPLPEMLANFKRTAVFEVAKN
;
A
#
# COMPACT_ATOMS: atom_id res chain seq x y z
N MET A 1 20.34 12.92 -16.78
CA MET A 1 21.22 12.39 -15.72
C MET A 1 20.73 12.89 -14.38
N LEU A 2 20.88 12.09 -13.30
CA LEU A 2 20.55 12.50 -11.93
C LEU A 2 21.54 13.59 -11.47
N ARG A 3 21.02 14.66 -10.85
CA ARG A 3 21.78 15.81 -10.35
C ARG A 3 21.74 15.94 -8.85
N ALA A 4 20.57 15.70 -8.26
CA ALA A 4 20.39 15.80 -6.82
C ALA A 4 19.22 14.93 -6.33
N ILE A 5 19.24 14.64 -5.04
CA ILE A 5 18.11 14.13 -4.30
C ILE A 5 17.71 15.17 -3.26
N GLU A 6 16.43 15.49 -3.21
CA GLU A 6 15.87 16.39 -2.21
C GLU A 6 14.90 15.62 -1.31
N LEU A 7 14.92 15.93 -0.02
CA LEU A 7 13.95 15.45 0.95
C LEU A 7 12.96 16.57 1.29
N TRP A 8 11.68 16.26 1.18
CA TRP A 8 10.59 17.19 1.49
C TRP A 8 9.71 16.62 2.60
N ARG A 9 9.44 17.38 3.64
CA ARG A 9 8.64 16.96 4.80
C ARG A 9 7.48 17.90 5.05
N GLY A 10 6.36 17.33 5.45
CA GLY A 10 5.15 18.05 5.84
C GLY A 10 4.14 17.11 6.46
N GLY A 11 2.95 17.62 6.74
CA GLY A 11 1.85 16.84 7.29
C GLY A 11 0.53 17.26 6.68
N ILE A 12 -0.42 16.33 6.66
CA ILE A 12 -1.81 16.56 6.25
C ILE A 12 -2.74 15.88 7.26
N GLU A 13 -3.74 16.65 7.74
CA GLU A 13 -4.77 16.10 8.62
C GLU A 13 -5.68 15.12 7.87
N LEU A 14 -6.09 14.04 8.54
CA LEU A 14 -7.11 13.14 8.04
C LEU A 14 -8.50 13.75 8.26
N VAL A 15 -9.43 13.52 7.32
CA VAL A 15 -10.83 13.97 7.45
C VAL A 15 -11.57 13.28 8.59
N SER A 16 -11.07 12.12 9.03
CA SER A 16 -11.59 11.40 10.19
C SER A 16 -10.48 10.50 10.77
N PRO A 17 -10.48 10.26 12.10
CA PRO A 17 -9.54 9.30 12.70
C PRO A 17 -9.64 7.93 12.04
N PHE A 18 -8.48 7.28 11.84
CA PHE A 18 -8.39 5.93 11.30
C PHE A 18 -7.81 4.98 12.37
N ARG A 19 -8.68 4.17 12.99
CA ARG A 19 -8.32 3.25 14.06
C ARG A 19 -8.08 1.84 13.52
N THR A 20 -6.94 1.27 13.91
CA THR A 20 -6.53 -0.12 13.67
C THR A 20 -6.27 -0.83 15.00
N SER A 21 -5.89 -2.12 14.99
CA SER A 21 -5.53 -2.87 16.20
C SER A 21 -4.28 -2.32 16.91
N PHE A 22 -3.39 -1.58 16.21
CA PHE A 22 -2.14 -1.06 16.76
C PHE A 22 -2.14 0.46 16.99
N GLY A 23 -3.21 1.19 16.67
CA GLY A 23 -3.26 2.64 16.95
C GLY A 23 -4.34 3.40 16.21
N THR A 24 -4.31 4.72 16.37
CA THR A 24 -5.25 5.64 15.71
C THR A 24 -4.48 6.80 15.08
N ASP A 25 -4.58 6.92 13.76
CA ASP A 25 -4.04 8.04 13.00
C ASP A 25 -5.09 9.15 12.88
N THR A 26 -4.70 10.39 13.15
CA THR A 26 -5.52 11.60 12.93
C THR A 26 -4.91 12.51 11.87
N SER A 27 -3.63 12.33 11.58
CA SER A 27 -2.86 13.05 10.56
C SER A 27 -1.85 12.10 9.90
N ARG A 28 -1.31 12.52 8.78
CA ARG A 28 -0.17 11.85 8.15
C ARG A 28 1.02 12.81 8.12
N ASP A 29 2.09 12.47 8.82
CA ASP A 29 3.41 13.03 8.55
C ASP A 29 3.96 12.37 7.27
N LEU A 30 4.51 13.17 6.39
CA LEU A 30 4.87 12.78 5.04
C LEU A 30 6.32 13.12 4.74
N LEU A 31 6.99 12.19 4.08
CA LEU A 31 8.33 12.36 3.53
C LEU A 31 8.29 12.03 2.04
N TYR A 32 8.64 13.01 1.21
CA TYR A 32 8.85 12.80 -0.21
C TYR A 32 10.34 12.82 -0.54
N VAL A 33 10.75 11.93 -1.43
CA VAL A 33 12.02 12.03 -2.15
C VAL A 33 11.72 12.63 -3.51
N ARG A 34 12.45 13.70 -3.85
CA ARG A 34 12.44 14.30 -5.17
C ARG A 34 13.78 14.05 -5.85
N ALA A 35 13.80 13.25 -6.89
CA ALA A 35 14.95 13.05 -7.75
C ALA A 35 15.01 14.16 -8.81
N VAL A 36 16.09 14.94 -8.82
CA VAL A 36 16.28 16.07 -9.74
C VAL A 36 17.20 15.63 -10.86
N GLY A 37 16.71 15.65 -12.09
CA GLY A 37 17.48 15.38 -13.31
C GLY A 37 17.85 16.66 -14.09
N ASP A 38 18.42 16.47 -15.29
CA ASP A 38 18.80 17.59 -16.18
C ASP A 38 17.59 18.39 -16.67
N ALA A 39 16.48 17.74 -17.00
CA ALA A 39 15.30 18.34 -17.60
C ALA A 39 14.01 18.06 -16.82
N ASN A 40 13.98 16.99 -16.05
CA ASN A 40 12.80 16.52 -15.36
C ASN A 40 13.09 16.30 -13.88
N VAL A 41 12.03 16.08 -13.12
CA VAL A 41 12.08 15.65 -11.71
C VAL A 41 11.20 14.42 -11.54
N GLY A 42 11.52 13.58 -10.56
CA GLY A 42 10.70 12.43 -10.19
C GLY A 42 10.37 12.47 -8.71
N TRP A 43 9.22 11.92 -8.34
CA TRP A 43 8.69 11.93 -6.99
C TRP A 43 8.48 10.52 -6.44
N GLY A 44 8.86 10.31 -5.20
CA GLY A 44 8.52 9.14 -4.39
C GLY A 44 7.89 9.57 -3.07
N GLU A 45 6.99 8.77 -2.55
CA GLU A 45 6.32 8.97 -1.27
C GLU A 45 6.70 7.86 -0.30
N CYS A 46 7.21 8.24 0.89
CA CYS A 46 7.46 7.31 1.98
C CYS A 46 6.16 7.03 2.73
N VAL A 47 5.83 5.76 2.88
CA VAL A 47 4.59 5.32 3.52
C VAL A 47 4.77 4.97 5.01
N ALA A 48 5.96 5.14 5.57
CA ALA A 48 6.22 4.91 7.00
C ALA A 48 5.35 5.81 7.88
N GLY A 49 4.89 5.27 9.00
CA GLY A 49 4.24 6.04 10.06
C GLY A 49 5.23 6.84 10.90
N THR A 50 4.71 7.59 11.85
CA THR A 50 5.54 8.30 12.85
C THR A 50 6.14 7.36 13.88
N GLU A 51 5.49 6.21 14.11
CA GLU A 51 5.87 5.19 15.07
C GLU A 51 6.04 3.82 14.40
N PRO A 52 6.91 2.95 14.94
CA PRO A 52 7.19 1.61 14.37
C PRO A 52 6.13 0.57 14.78
N ASN A 53 4.83 0.87 14.58
CA ASN A 53 3.74 0.02 15.01
C ASN A 53 3.25 -0.93 13.90
N TYR A 54 3.35 -0.52 12.63
CA TYR A 54 3.03 -1.36 11.47
C TYR A 54 4.23 -2.20 11.00
N SER A 55 5.41 -1.63 11.07
CA SER A 55 6.70 -2.28 10.76
C SER A 55 7.79 -1.68 11.63
N SER A 56 9.01 -2.23 11.57
CA SER A 56 10.16 -1.66 12.27
C SER A 56 10.61 -0.30 11.73
N GLU A 57 10.14 0.10 10.55
CA GLU A 57 10.45 1.40 9.96
C GLU A 57 9.46 2.48 10.42
N TYR A 58 9.98 3.67 10.70
CA TYR A 58 9.21 4.88 10.98
C TYR A 58 9.88 6.08 10.31
N LEU A 59 9.17 7.19 10.24
CA LEU A 59 9.54 8.31 9.36
C LEU A 59 10.96 8.84 9.60
N GLU A 60 11.36 9.04 10.86
CA GLU A 60 12.70 9.55 11.20
C GLU A 60 13.81 8.54 10.83
N ASN A 61 13.56 7.25 11.06
CA ASN A 61 14.46 6.20 10.62
C ASN A 61 14.61 6.23 9.09
N CYS A 62 13.51 6.41 8.34
CA CYS A 62 13.58 6.50 6.89
C CYS A 62 14.41 7.71 6.43
N VAL A 63 14.27 8.87 7.06
CA VAL A 63 15.11 10.05 6.78
C VAL A 63 16.58 9.73 6.97
N GLU A 64 16.94 9.09 8.08
CA GLU A 64 18.33 8.74 8.39
C GLU A 64 18.88 7.71 7.38
N VAL A 65 18.14 6.64 7.12
CA VAL A 65 18.57 5.58 6.19
C VAL A 65 18.74 6.13 4.77
N ILE A 66 17.80 6.92 4.29
CA ILE A 66 17.90 7.54 2.98
C ILE A 66 19.14 8.44 2.91
N SER A 67 19.33 9.32 3.90
CA SER A 67 20.38 10.34 3.89
C SER A 67 21.78 9.73 4.02
N ARG A 68 21.96 8.76 4.91
CA ARG A 68 23.29 8.24 5.28
C ARG A 68 23.73 7.03 4.48
N PHE A 69 22.79 6.25 3.97
CA PHE A 69 23.11 4.96 3.35
C PHE A 69 22.63 4.83 1.91
N LEU A 70 21.44 5.33 1.56
CA LEU A 70 20.90 5.13 0.21
C LEU A 70 21.38 6.21 -0.76
N VAL A 71 21.29 7.48 -0.38
CA VAL A 71 21.74 8.59 -1.25
C VAL A 71 23.23 8.53 -1.60
N PRO A 72 24.15 8.20 -0.66
CA PRO A 72 25.58 8.08 -1.01
C PRO A 72 25.93 6.99 -2.04
N MET A 73 25.01 6.06 -2.31
CA MET A 73 25.19 5.04 -3.36
C MET A 73 24.87 5.54 -4.76
N LEU A 74 24.18 6.69 -4.87
CA LEU A 74 23.69 7.19 -6.12
C LEU A 74 24.80 7.87 -6.93
N ARG A 75 24.76 7.66 -8.23
CA ARG A 75 25.61 8.25 -9.25
C ARG A 75 24.77 9.00 -10.29
N ALA A 76 25.40 9.82 -11.10
CA ALA A 76 24.71 10.60 -12.11
C ALA A 76 23.96 9.73 -13.15
N ASP A 77 24.41 8.50 -13.36
CA ASP A 77 23.81 7.51 -14.26
C ASP A 77 22.89 6.50 -13.56
N SER A 78 22.64 6.66 -12.25
CA SER A 78 21.77 5.75 -11.50
C SER A 78 20.35 5.72 -12.05
N THR A 79 19.84 4.51 -12.20
CA THR A 79 18.46 4.18 -12.55
C THR A 79 17.76 3.51 -11.37
N ALA A 80 16.45 3.36 -11.40
CA ALA A 80 15.73 2.59 -10.40
C ALA A 80 16.27 1.15 -10.31
N GLN A 81 16.59 0.52 -11.44
CA GLN A 81 17.11 -0.85 -11.51
C GLN A 81 18.51 -0.97 -10.89
N SER A 82 19.44 -0.04 -11.24
CA SER A 82 20.78 -0.05 -10.64
C SER A 82 20.74 0.24 -9.15
N PHE A 83 19.88 1.16 -8.72
CA PHE A 83 19.68 1.47 -7.30
C PHE A 83 19.21 0.24 -6.50
N VAL A 84 18.21 -0.52 -7.00
CA VAL A 84 17.76 -1.74 -6.32
C VAL A 84 18.89 -2.74 -6.14
N ALA A 85 19.77 -2.89 -7.14
CA ALA A 85 20.95 -3.77 -7.04
C ALA A 85 21.98 -3.23 -6.04
N ASP A 86 22.30 -1.94 -6.10
CA ASP A 86 23.28 -1.29 -5.21
C ASP A 86 22.78 -1.28 -3.74
N ALA A 87 21.47 -1.12 -3.51
CA ALA A 87 20.86 -1.11 -2.19
C ALA A 87 20.59 -2.52 -1.59
N ALA A 88 20.80 -3.58 -2.35
CA ALA A 88 20.56 -4.96 -1.89
C ALA A 88 21.31 -5.35 -0.59
N PRO A 89 22.57 -4.90 -0.33
CA PRO A 89 23.27 -5.20 0.91
C PRO A 89 22.63 -4.55 2.16
N ILE A 90 21.85 -3.48 2.01
CA ILE A 90 21.13 -2.85 3.13
C ILE A 90 19.98 -3.79 3.54
N ARG A 91 20.02 -4.29 4.76
CA ARG A 91 18.98 -5.21 5.29
C ARG A 91 17.72 -4.44 5.65
N GLY A 92 16.53 -5.01 5.37
CA GLY A 92 15.24 -4.36 5.65
C GLY A 92 15.13 -2.98 4.99
N ASN A 93 14.57 -2.02 5.74
CA ASN A 93 14.41 -0.61 5.30
C ASN A 93 13.70 -0.51 3.94
N TYR A 94 12.64 -1.29 3.81
CA TYR A 94 11.90 -1.43 2.54
C TYR A 94 11.18 -0.15 2.15
N MET A 95 10.59 0.56 3.14
CA MET A 95 9.87 1.82 2.87
C MET A 95 10.83 2.93 2.44
N SER A 96 12.01 2.96 3.06
CA SER A 96 13.10 3.87 2.67
C SER A 96 13.57 3.61 1.24
N LYS A 97 13.80 2.33 0.88
CA LYS A 97 14.20 1.92 -0.47
C LYS A 97 13.11 2.21 -1.50
N ALA A 98 11.85 1.88 -1.19
CA ALA A 98 10.72 2.11 -2.06
C ALA A 98 10.54 3.58 -2.41
N ASN A 99 10.77 4.48 -1.44
CA ASN A 99 10.67 5.92 -1.66
C ASN A 99 11.73 6.42 -2.66
N VAL A 100 12.99 6.01 -2.49
CA VAL A 100 14.08 6.38 -3.41
C VAL A 100 13.88 5.73 -4.79
N GLU A 101 13.53 4.43 -4.83
CA GLU A 101 13.26 3.71 -6.07
C GLU A 101 12.14 4.38 -6.87
N ALA A 102 11.02 4.73 -6.22
CA ALA A 102 9.89 5.40 -6.87
C ALA A 102 10.27 6.75 -7.48
N ALA A 103 11.06 7.57 -6.75
CA ALA A 103 11.52 8.85 -7.26
C ALA A 103 12.45 8.72 -8.48
N LEU A 104 13.37 7.75 -8.44
CA LEU A 104 14.27 7.46 -9.58
C LEU A 104 13.49 6.90 -10.77
N LEU A 105 12.53 6.02 -10.52
CA LEU A 105 11.70 5.43 -11.56
C LEU A 105 10.82 6.50 -12.24
N ASP A 106 10.20 7.38 -11.46
CA ASP A 106 9.41 8.49 -12.01
C ASP A 106 10.25 9.42 -12.87
N LEU A 107 11.45 9.82 -12.38
CA LEU A 107 12.40 10.63 -13.17
C LEU A 107 12.77 9.94 -14.48
N GLN A 108 13.17 8.66 -14.42
CA GLN A 108 13.54 7.86 -15.58
C GLN A 108 12.40 7.80 -16.62
N LEU A 109 11.18 7.56 -16.17
CA LEU A 109 10.02 7.43 -17.06
C LEU A 109 9.62 8.77 -17.69
N ARG A 110 9.80 9.89 -16.97
CA ARG A 110 9.61 11.23 -17.52
C ARG A 110 10.63 11.55 -18.61
N ASP A 111 11.90 11.20 -18.39
CA ASP A 111 12.95 11.37 -19.41
C ASP A 111 12.67 10.50 -20.65
N GLN A 112 12.13 9.30 -20.47
CA GLN A 112 11.75 8.38 -21.55
C GLN A 112 10.38 8.70 -22.18
N LYS A 113 9.60 9.61 -21.60
CA LYS A 113 8.23 9.97 -22.01
C LYS A 113 7.26 8.78 -21.99
N ILE A 114 7.38 7.93 -20.97
CA ILE A 114 6.54 6.74 -20.76
C ILE A 114 5.78 6.89 -19.45
N SER A 115 4.53 6.41 -19.38
CA SER A 115 3.80 6.32 -18.12
C SER A 115 4.23 5.09 -17.31
N LEU A 116 4.15 5.19 -15.96
CA LEU A 116 4.42 4.06 -15.07
C LEU A 116 3.51 2.86 -15.39
N ALA A 117 2.23 3.09 -15.67
CA ALA A 117 1.29 2.04 -16.04
C ALA A 117 1.79 1.25 -17.28
N LYS A 118 2.22 1.97 -18.33
CA LYS A 118 2.78 1.34 -19.54
C LYS A 118 4.08 0.58 -19.25
N PHE A 119 4.97 1.16 -18.45
CA PHE A 119 6.24 0.52 -18.07
C PHE A 119 6.03 -0.79 -17.30
N LEU A 120 5.08 -0.81 -16.36
CA LEU A 120 4.75 -2.01 -15.60
C LEU A 120 4.01 -3.07 -16.42
N GLY A 121 3.41 -2.72 -17.56
CA GLY A 121 2.61 -3.62 -18.39
C GLY A 121 1.13 -3.66 -18.02
N ALA A 122 0.59 -2.56 -17.51
CA ALA A 122 -0.82 -2.42 -17.19
C ALA A 122 -1.70 -2.62 -18.45
N ASN A 123 -2.83 -3.29 -18.26
CA ASN A 123 -3.82 -3.55 -19.29
C ASN A 123 -5.22 -3.00 -18.95
N LYS A 124 -5.36 -2.35 -17.79
CA LYS A 124 -6.60 -1.70 -17.34
C LYS A 124 -6.43 -0.19 -17.34
N THR A 125 -7.47 0.53 -17.70
CA THR A 125 -7.54 2.00 -17.63
C THR A 125 -8.25 2.51 -16.40
N LYS A 126 -8.97 1.63 -15.69
CA LYS A 126 -9.65 1.88 -14.42
C LYS A 126 -9.46 0.65 -13.53
N VAL A 127 -9.35 0.86 -12.22
CA VAL A 127 -9.26 -0.22 -11.24
C VAL A 127 -10.44 -0.16 -10.26
N PRO A 128 -11.00 -1.32 -9.85
CA PRO A 128 -12.06 -1.35 -8.86
C PRO A 128 -11.52 -0.89 -7.50
N SER A 129 -12.30 -0.06 -6.82
CA SER A 129 -11.91 0.57 -5.56
C SER A 129 -12.62 -0.07 -4.38
N GLY A 130 -11.84 -0.54 -3.42
CA GLY A 130 -12.31 -0.92 -2.09
C GLY A 130 -12.07 0.19 -1.08
N VAL A 131 -12.71 0.05 0.09
CA VAL A 131 -12.52 0.94 1.22
C VAL A 131 -12.22 0.15 2.48
N SER A 132 -11.31 0.69 3.28
CA SER A 132 -10.99 0.19 4.61
C SER A 132 -11.77 0.98 5.67
N VAL A 133 -12.50 0.26 6.51
CA VAL A 133 -13.27 0.80 7.65
C VAL A 133 -12.49 0.50 8.92
N GLY A 134 -12.01 1.54 9.59
CA GLY A 134 -11.36 1.41 10.90
C GLY A 134 -12.33 0.91 11.96
N ILE A 135 -11.78 0.44 13.08
CA ILE A 135 -12.58 -0.04 14.22
C ILE A 135 -13.49 1.09 14.70
N GLN A 136 -14.80 0.82 14.78
CA GLN A 136 -15.82 1.76 15.20
C GLN A 136 -16.17 1.58 16.68
N ASN A 137 -16.67 2.64 17.32
CA ASN A 137 -17.01 2.61 18.75
C ASN A 137 -18.22 1.72 19.05
N ASN A 138 -19.11 1.51 18.08
CA ASN A 138 -20.31 0.70 18.22
C ASN A 138 -20.83 0.22 16.85
N LEU A 139 -21.75 -0.76 16.88
CA LEU A 139 -22.29 -1.38 15.66
C LEU A 139 -23.16 -0.42 14.82
N ASN A 140 -23.84 0.55 15.43
CA ASN A 140 -24.65 1.52 14.68
C ASN A 140 -23.75 2.45 13.85
N ASP A 141 -22.63 2.90 14.41
CA ASP A 141 -21.63 3.67 13.68
C ASP A 141 -21.02 2.84 12.54
N LEU A 142 -20.72 1.56 12.78
CA LEU A 142 -20.23 0.67 11.75
C LEU A 142 -21.20 0.57 10.56
N VAL A 143 -22.48 0.27 10.83
CA VAL A 143 -23.52 0.17 9.79
C VAL A 143 -23.65 1.48 9.02
N ARG A 144 -23.71 2.61 9.71
CA ARG A 144 -23.79 3.94 9.08
C ARG A 144 -22.58 4.18 8.16
N VAL A 145 -21.36 3.97 8.64
CA VAL A 145 -20.13 4.21 7.87
C VAL A 145 -20.02 3.27 6.65
N VAL A 146 -20.34 2.01 6.81
CA VAL A 146 -20.37 1.05 5.70
C VAL A 146 -21.40 1.47 4.66
N GLY A 147 -22.62 1.86 5.09
CA GLY A 147 -23.68 2.33 4.19
C GLY A 147 -23.26 3.57 3.41
N GLU A 148 -22.60 4.55 4.06
CA GLU A 148 -22.07 5.75 3.42
C GLU A 148 -21.04 5.42 2.33
N TYR A 149 -20.14 4.45 2.56
CA TYR A 149 -19.15 4.05 1.54
C TYR A 149 -19.78 3.27 0.38
N LEU A 150 -20.72 2.39 0.66
CA LEU A 150 -21.47 1.70 -0.39
C LEU A 150 -22.25 2.71 -1.26
N ALA A 151 -22.87 3.73 -0.65
CA ALA A 151 -23.55 4.81 -1.36
C ALA A 151 -22.60 5.68 -2.20
N GLN A 152 -21.32 5.82 -1.78
CA GLN A 152 -20.27 6.47 -2.58
C GLN A 152 -19.78 5.58 -3.75
N GLY A 153 -20.22 4.32 -3.81
CA GLY A 153 -19.92 3.41 -4.91
C GLY A 153 -18.71 2.50 -4.69
N TYR A 154 -18.12 2.44 -3.49
CA TYR A 154 -17.06 1.45 -3.22
C TYR A 154 -17.59 0.03 -3.42
N VAL A 155 -16.83 -0.79 -4.16
CA VAL A 155 -17.26 -2.14 -4.56
C VAL A 155 -16.84 -3.22 -3.58
N ARG A 156 -15.94 -2.92 -2.66
CA ARG A 156 -15.49 -3.84 -1.59
C ARG A 156 -15.33 -3.07 -0.28
N VAL A 157 -15.78 -3.68 0.81
CA VAL A 157 -15.59 -3.19 2.18
C VAL A 157 -14.59 -4.10 2.91
N LYS A 158 -13.60 -3.51 3.58
CA LYS A 158 -12.67 -4.17 4.50
C LYS A 158 -12.93 -3.68 5.92
N LEU A 159 -13.24 -4.58 6.83
CA LEU A 159 -13.42 -4.27 8.26
C LEU A 159 -12.13 -4.59 9.01
N LYS A 160 -11.65 -3.66 9.80
CA LYS A 160 -10.61 -3.94 10.79
C LYS A 160 -11.22 -4.70 11.94
N ILE A 161 -10.56 -5.81 12.34
CA ILE A 161 -10.99 -6.68 13.43
C ILE A 161 -9.87 -6.85 14.46
N GLU A 162 -10.29 -7.15 15.70
CA GLU A 162 -9.40 -7.51 16.81
C GLU A 162 -10.15 -8.48 17.73
N PRO A 163 -9.46 -9.26 18.61
CA PRO A 163 -10.12 -10.14 19.55
C PRO A 163 -11.22 -9.44 20.36
N GLY A 164 -12.44 -10.00 20.31
CA GLY A 164 -13.63 -9.42 20.94
C GLY A 164 -14.37 -8.37 20.09
N SER A 165 -13.83 -7.98 18.93
CA SER A 165 -14.45 -7.04 18.00
C SER A 165 -14.29 -7.57 16.57
N ASP A 166 -14.96 -8.67 16.24
CA ASP A 166 -14.76 -9.45 15.03
C ASP A 166 -16.07 -10.08 14.50
N ILE A 167 -16.46 -11.25 14.97
CA ILE A 167 -17.58 -12.03 14.45
C ILE A 167 -18.90 -11.23 14.44
N GLU A 168 -19.16 -10.48 15.52
CA GLU A 168 -20.39 -9.67 15.62
C GLU A 168 -20.41 -8.48 14.66
N LEU A 169 -19.25 -7.89 14.39
CA LEU A 169 -19.12 -6.83 13.37
C LEU A 169 -19.51 -7.38 11.99
N VAL A 170 -18.93 -8.52 11.61
CA VAL A 170 -19.18 -9.17 10.32
C VAL A 170 -20.64 -9.60 10.20
N ARG A 171 -21.17 -10.23 11.25
CA ARG A 171 -22.61 -10.62 11.32
C ARG A 171 -23.52 -9.42 11.11
N THR A 172 -23.24 -8.31 11.78
CA THR A 172 -24.05 -7.09 11.70
C THR A 172 -24.02 -6.51 10.30
N VAL A 173 -22.85 -6.41 9.66
CA VAL A 173 -22.73 -5.93 8.29
C VAL A 173 -23.44 -6.85 7.30
N ARG A 174 -23.30 -8.18 7.42
CA ARG A 174 -24.03 -9.13 6.58
C ARG A 174 -25.54 -9.07 6.77
N LYS A 175 -26.00 -8.91 8.00
CA LYS A 175 -27.44 -8.78 8.29
C LYS A 175 -28.05 -7.55 7.63
N GLU A 176 -27.31 -6.42 7.61
CA GLU A 176 -27.81 -5.16 7.08
C GLU A 176 -27.69 -5.08 5.55
N PHE A 177 -26.55 -5.50 4.98
CA PHE A 177 -26.24 -5.27 3.57
C PHE A 177 -26.29 -6.53 2.70
N GLY A 178 -26.53 -7.71 3.29
CA GLY A 178 -26.63 -8.97 2.56
C GLY A 178 -25.29 -9.58 2.15
N ASP A 179 -25.37 -10.68 1.37
CA ASP A 179 -24.20 -11.46 0.97
C ASP A 179 -23.57 -11.00 -0.35
N GLU A 180 -24.25 -10.12 -1.09
CA GLU A 180 -23.81 -9.65 -2.42
C GLU A 180 -22.66 -8.63 -2.34
N ILE A 181 -22.47 -7.93 -1.22
CA ILE A 181 -21.37 -7.01 -1.06
C ILE A 181 -20.06 -7.80 -0.90
N LEU A 182 -19.00 -7.36 -1.59
CA LEU A 182 -17.67 -7.90 -1.40
C LEU A 182 -17.14 -7.45 -0.03
N LEU A 183 -17.04 -8.38 0.91
CA LEU A 183 -16.64 -8.11 2.28
C LEU A 183 -15.38 -8.92 2.63
N GLN A 184 -14.40 -8.28 3.26
CA GLN A 184 -13.21 -8.91 3.83
C GLN A 184 -12.90 -8.33 5.20
N VAL A 185 -12.10 -9.03 5.96
CA VAL A 185 -11.62 -8.59 7.27
C VAL A 185 -10.11 -8.51 7.31
N ASP A 186 -9.58 -7.63 8.14
CA ASP A 186 -8.16 -7.42 8.33
C ASP A 186 -7.84 -7.36 9.83
N ALA A 187 -7.04 -8.30 10.27
CA ALA A 187 -6.70 -8.52 11.66
C ALA A 187 -5.41 -7.81 12.10
N ASN A 188 -4.56 -7.37 11.16
CA ASN A 188 -3.26 -6.76 11.46
C ASN A 188 -2.49 -7.52 12.57
N ALA A 189 -2.35 -8.84 12.41
CA ALA A 189 -1.62 -9.73 13.30
C ALA A 189 -2.15 -9.83 14.73
N ALA A 190 -3.43 -9.52 14.98
CA ALA A 190 -3.99 -9.44 16.33
C ALA A 190 -4.32 -10.80 16.97
N TYR A 191 -4.24 -11.92 16.24
CA TYR A 191 -4.59 -13.26 16.73
C TYR A 191 -3.38 -14.17 16.81
N THR A 192 -3.60 -15.35 17.37
CA THR A 192 -2.65 -16.47 17.43
C THR A 192 -3.28 -17.72 16.81
N VAL A 193 -2.48 -18.76 16.55
CA VAL A 193 -3.00 -20.04 16.04
C VAL A 193 -4.00 -20.69 17.01
N ALA A 194 -3.91 -20.40 18.31
CA ALA A 194 -4.87 -20.88 19.31
C ALA A 194 -6.31 -20.35 19.07
N ASP A 195 -6.43 -19.21 18.34
CA ASP A 195 -7.71 -18.61 18.00
C ASP A 195 -8.35 -19.22 16.73
N ALA A 196 -7.73 -20.22 16.11
CA ALA A 196 -8.21 -20.82 14.85
C ALA A 196 -9.68 -21.30 14.95
N LYS A 197 -10.08 -21.91 16.07
CA LYS A 197 -11.47 -22.33 16.30
C LYS A 197 -12.44 -21.14 16.36
N HIS A 198 -12.00 -20.01 16.90
CA HIS A 198 -12.78 -18.77 16.95
C HIS A 198 -12.88 -18.17 15.53
N LEU A 199 -11.76 -18.01 14.85
CA LEU A 199 -11.70 -17.44 13.49
C LEU A 199 -12.47 -18.29 12.47
N LYS A 200 -12.57 -19.62 12.68
CA LYS A 200 -13.41 -20.49 11.83
C LYS A 200 -14.88 -20.08 11.78
N GLN A 201 -15.39 -19.35 12.76
CA GLN A 201 -16.76 -18.83 12.72
C GLN A 201 -16.97 -17.82 11.58
N LEU A 202 -15.89 -17.20 11.08
CA LEU A 202 -15.92 -16.32 9.91
C LEU A 202 -16.32 -17.05 8.62
N ASP A 203 -16.11 -18.36 8.53
CA ASP A 203 -16.49 -19.18 7.39
C ASP A 203 -17.99 -19.12 7.05
N ALA A 204 -18.83 -18.76 8.02
CA ALA A 204 -20.28 -18.62 7.83
C ALA A 204 -20.69 -17.34 7.08
N PHE A 205 -19.77 -16.41 6.82
CA PHE A 205 -20.11 -15.06 6.32
C PHE A 205 -19.67 -14.80 4.88
N ASN A 206 -19.26 -15.78 4.11
CA ASN A 206 -18.85 -15.63 2.70
C ASN A 206 -17.89 -14.46 2.49
N LEU A 207 -16.81 -14.41 3.29
CA LEU A 207 -15.78 -13.37 3.17
C LEU A 207 -14.88 -13.65 1.97
N LEU A 208 -14.42 -12.59 1.29
CA LEU A 208 -13.40 -12.71 0.26
C LEU A 208 -12.10 -13.28 0.83
N LEU A 209 -11.72 -12.85 2.03
CA LEU A 209 -10.50 -13.25 2.71
C LEU A 209 -10.47 -12.75 4.16
N ILE A 210 -9.58 -13.34 4.95
CA ILE A 210 -9.04 -12.78 6.20
C ILE A 210 -7.59 -12.36 5.96
N GLU A 211 -7.30 -11.07 6.17
CA GLU A 211 -5.97 -10.48 5.98
C GLU A 211 -5.17 -10.53 7.27
N GLN A 212 -3.92 -10.99 7.17
CA GLN A 212 -2.90 -11.09 8.21
C GLN A 212 -3.44 -11.42 9.60
N PRO A 213 -4.00 -12.63 9.78
CA PRO A 213 -4.58 -13.01 11.08
C PRO A 213 -3.54 -13.14 12.19
N LEU A 214 -2.34 -13.65 11.91
CA LEU A 214 -1.30 -13.97 12.90
C LEU A 214 -0.08 -13.05 12.74
N PRO A 215 0.87 -13.04 13.71
CA PRO A 215 2.12 -12.31 13.61
C PRO A 215 2.85 -12.54 12.28
N GLU A 216 3.54 -11.52 11.81
CA GLU A 216 4.17 -11.49 10.48
C GLU A 216 5.23 -12.56 10.26
N ASP A 217 5.91 -12.98 11.33
CA ASP A 217 6.94 -14.02 11.34
C ASP A 217 6.41 -15.43 11.64
N ASP A 218 5.12 -15.57 12.02
CA ASP A 218 4.48 -16.88 12.27
C ASP A 218 3.92 -17.53 11.00
N LEU A 219 4.79 -17.78 10.03
CA LEU A 219 4.37 -18.44 8.79
C LEU A 219 3.86 -19.87 9.02
N ALA A 220 4.43 -20.58 10.00
CA ALA A 220 3.99 -21.93 10.36
C ALA A 220 2.57 -21.94 10.94
N GLY A 221 2.27 -20.96 11.80
CA GLY A 221 0.90 -20.76 12.31
C GLY A 221 -0.09 -20.43 11.21
N HIS A 222 0.28 -19.62 10.21
CA HIS A 222 -0.58 -19.37 9.04
C HIS A 222 -0.87 -20.64 8.23
N VAL A 223 0.11 -21.53 8.05
CA VAL A 223 -0.10 -22.85 7.42
C VAL A 223 -1.11 -23.68 8.21
N GLU A 224 -0.97 -23.70 9.54
CA GLU A 224 -1.89 -24.44 10.40
C GLU A 224 -3.30 -23.84 10.38
N LEU A 225 -3.41 -22.51 10.45
CA LEU A 225 -4.69 -21.80 10.36
C LEU A 225 -5.38 -22.05 9.01
N ALA A 226 -4.66 -21.91 7.89
CA ALA A 226 -5.21 -22.10 6.55
C ALA A 226 -5.81 -23.51 6.33
N ARG A 227 -5.33 -24.52 7.06
CA ARG A 227 -5.89 -25.89 7.04
C ARG A 227 -7.16 -26.04 7.87
N GLN A 228 -7.42 -25.12 8.80
CA GLN A 228 -8.54 -25.23 9.76
C GLN A 228 -9.75 -24.40 9.35
N ILE A 229 -9.58 -23.33 8.56
CA ILE A 229 -10.64 -22.43 8.10
C ILE A 229 -10.87 -22.55 6.59
N ASN A 230 -12.07 -22.21 6.13
CA ASN A 230 -12.39 -22.17 4.69
C ASN A 230 -12.22 -20.74 4.10
N THR A 231 -12.31 -19.72 4.95
CA THR A 231 -12.08 -18.33 4.53
C THR A 231 -10.65 -18.19 4.01
N PRO A 232 -10.44 -17.69 2.78
CA PRO A 232 -9.11 -17.55 2.19
C PRO A 232 -8.19 -16.69 3.08
N VAL A 233 -7.02 -17.20 3.42
CA VAL A 233 -6.00 -16.43 4.14
C VAL A 233 -5.24 -15.55 3.15
N CYS A 234 -5.15 -14.27 3.46
CA CYS A 234 -4.34 -13.29 2.74
C CYS A 234 -3.18 -12.81 3.61
N LEU A 235 -1.97 -12.79 3.07
CA LEU A 235 -0.82 -12.23 3.78
C LEU A 235 -0.50 -10.81 3.31
N ASP A 236 -0.25 -9.93 4.29
CA ASP A 236 0.15 -8.55 4.16
C ASP A 236 1.56 -8.36 4.76
N GLU A 237 1.67 -8.16 6.07
CA GLU A 237 2.91 -7.85 6.79
C GLU A 237 3.99 -8.92 6.60
N SER A 238 3.61 -10.20 6.46
CA SER A 238 4.53 -11.31 6.20
C SER A 238 5.22 -11.25 4.82
N ILE A 239 4.69 -10.49 3.87
CA ILE A 239 5.21 -10.43 2.50
C ILE A 239 6.09 -9.19 2.32
N THR A 240 7.39 -9.35 2.45
CA THR A 240 8.38 -8.26 2.36
C THR A 240 9.27 -8.35 1.12
N SER A 241 9.20 -9.45 0.35
CA SER A 241 10.00 -9.68 -0.85
C SER A 241 9.39 -10.77 -1.75
N LEU A 242 9.95 -10.93 -2.94
CA LEU A 242 9.63 -12.07 -3.82
C LEU A 242 9.90 -13.42 -3.13
N ASP A 243 10.96 -13.51 -2.33
CA ASP A 243 11.32 -14.78 -1.67
C ASP A 243 10.36 -15.11 -0.52
N THR A 244 9.92 -14.11 0.27
CA THR A 244 8.89 -14.33 1.30
C THR A 244 7.54 -14.72 0.66
N ALA A 245 7.16 -14.06 -0.45
CA ALA A 245 5.97 -14.43 -1.20
C ALA A 245 6.03 -15.87 -1.73
N ARG A 246 7.16 -16.25 -2.33
CA ARG A 246 7.39 -17.63 -2.83
C ARG A 246 7.29 -18.64 -1.68
N GLY A 247 7.99 -18.38 -0.57
CA GLY A 247 7.99 -19.27 0.59
C GLY A 247 6.59 -19.45 1.19
N ALA A 248 5.83 -18.37 1.32
CA ALA A 248 4.44 -18.42 1.82
C ALA A 248 3.54 -19.28 0.92
N LEU A 249 3.65 -19.12 -0.40
CA LEU A 249 2.88 -19.91 -1.36
C LEU A 249 3.35 -21.37 -1.44
N ASP A 250 4.65 -21.65 -1.36
CA ASP A 250 5.19 -23.01 -1.38
C ASP A 250 4.80 -23.81 -0.15
N LEU A 251 4.60 -23.14 0.99
CA LEU A 251 4.12 -23.72 2.24
C LEU A 251 2.59 -23.78 2.36
N GLU A 252 1.86 -23.20 1.40
CA GLU A 252 0.39 -23.08 1.46
C GLU A 252 -0.09 -22.27 2.68
N ALA A 253 0.70 -21.28 3.13
CA ALA A 253 0.36 -20.40 4.25
C ALA A 253 -0.76 -19.40 3.90
N CYS A 254 -0.96 -19.13 2.62
CA CYS A 254 -2.00 -18.24 2.12
C CYS A 254 -2.45 -18.65 0.71
N SER A 255 -3.63 -18.16 0.32
CA SER A 255 -4.17 -18.29 -1.03
C SER A 255 -4.37 -16.95 -1.74
N VAL A 256 -4.10 -15.83 -1.05
CA VAL A 256 -4.16 -14.46 -1.57
C VAL A 256 -2.96 -13.67 -1.03
N ILE A 257 -2.43 -12.75 -1.83
CA ILE A 257 -1.37 -11.83 -1.38
C ILE A 257 -1.83 -10.39 -1.55
N ASN A 258 -1.67 -9.59 -0.48
CA ASN A 258 -1.72 -8.14 -0.53
C ASN A 258 -0.34 -7.60 -0.91
N ILE A 259 -0.24 -6.87 -2.03
CA ILE A 259 1.01 -6.25 -2.47
C ILE A 259 0.99 -4.77 -2.13
N LYS A 260 1.96 -4.34 -1.31
CA LYS A 260 2.19 -2.93 -0.98
C LYS A 260 3.61 -2.55 -1.40
N PRO A 261 3.80 -1.71 -2.43
CA PRO A 261 5.14 -1.37 -2.92
C PRO A 261 6.07 -0.83 -1.83
N GLY A 262 5.57 0.00 -0.91
CA GLY A 262 6.36 0.51 0.22
C GLY A 262 6.91 -0.60 1.10
N ARG A 263 6.09 -1.60 1.42
CA ARG A 263 6.48 -2.72 2.29
C ARG A 263 7.49 -3.69 1.63
N VAL A 264 7.46 -3.83 0.31
CA VAL A 264 8.33 -4.80 -0.41
C VAL A 264 9.56 -4.14 -1.02
N GLY A 265 9.79 -2.84 -0.81
CA GLY A 265 11.00 -2.16 -1.27
C GLY A 265 10.92 -1.50 -2.64
N GLY A 266 9.72 -1.39 -3.23
CA GLY A 266 9.47 -0.61 -4.45
C GLY A 266 8.58 -1.31 -5.47
N TYR A 267 8.33 -0.61 -6.57
CA TYR A 267 7.44 -1.07 -7.65
C TYR A 267 8.05 -2.20 -8.48
N LEU A 268 9.37 -2.24 -8.62
CA LEU A 268 10.07 -3.30 -9.35
C LEU A 268 9.95 -4.64 -8.62
N GLU A 269 10.07 -4.63 -7.29
CA GLU A 269 9.87 -5.84 -6.49
C GLU A 269 8.40 -6.24 -6.42
N ALA A 270 7.50 -5.26 -6.24
CA ALA A 270 6.05 -5.48 -6.28
C ALA A 270 5.61 -6.14 -7.60
N LYS A 271 6.18 -5.73 -8.74
CA LYS A 271 5.92 -6.35 -10.03
C LYS A 271 6.39 -7.80 -10.08
N LYS A 272 7.56 -8.14 -9.54
CA LYS A 272 8.04 -9.54 -9.50
C LYS A 272 7.12 -10.43 -8.66
N ILE A 273 6.62 -9.92 -7.52
CA ILE A 273 5.66 -10.64 -6.68
C ILE A 273 4.35 -10.86 -7.46
N HIS A 274 3.84 -9.82 -8.14
CA HIS A 274 2.68 -9.94 -9.02
C HIS A 274 2.89 -11.01 -10.10
N ASP A 275 4.03 -10.99 -10.79
CA ASP A 275 4.33 -11.94 -11.88
C ASP A 275 4.41 -13.39 -11.36
N LEU A 276 4.99 -13.61 -10.18
CA LEU A 276 4.97 -14.90 -9.49
C LEU A 276 3.53 -15.36 -9.22
N CYS A 277 2.71 -14.50 -8.59
CA CYS A 277 1.32 -14.84 -8.25
C CYS A 277 0.49 -15.12 -9.51
N LEU A 278 0.63 -14.30 -10.55
CA LEU A 278 -0.04 -14.49 -11.83
C LEU A 278 0.32 -15.84 -12.45
N SER A 279 1.62 -16.22 -12.44
CA SER A 279 2.08 -17.51 -12.98
C SER A 279 1.54 -18.72 -12.22
N ARG A 280 1.15 -18.54 -10.96
CA ARG A 280 0.58 -19.58 -10.09
C ARG A 280 -0.94 -19.54 -9.99
N GLY A 281 -1.60 -18.59 -10.66
CA GLY A 281 -3.04 -18.39 -10.55
C GLY A 281 -3.51 -17.88 -9.18
N VAL A 282 -2.61 -17.26 -8.39
CA VAL A 282 -2.91 -16.71 -7.07
C VAL A 282 -3.43 -15.28 -7.23
N PRO A 283 -4.66 -14.97 -6.76
CA PRO A 283 -5.20 -13.63 -6.81
C PRO A 283 -4.40 -12.67 -5.92
N VAL A 284 -4.23 -11.44 -6.40
CA VAL A 284 -3.58 -10.37 -5.64
C VAL A 284 -4.42 -9.10 -5.67
N TRP A 285 -4.17 -8.23 -4.71
CA TRP A 285 -4.71 -6.87 -4.65
C TRP A 285 -3.67 -5.90 -4.09
N CYS A 286 -3.85 -4.61 -4.38
CA CYS A 286 -2.95 -3.56 -3.92
C CYS A 286 -3.49 -2.94 -2.63
N GLY A 287 -2.77 -3.12 -1.55
CA GLY A 287 -3.06 -2.51 -0.26
C GLY A 287 -2.70 -1.03 -0.24
N GLY A 288 -3.31 -0.28 0.67
CA GLY A 288 -3.02 1.14 0.91
C GLY A 288 -2.29 1.37 2.23
N MET A 289 -1.52 2.46 2.26
CA MET A 289 -0.80 2.97 3.42
C MET A 289 -1.14 4.45 3.69
N LEU A 290 -2.41 4.84 3.44
CA LEU A 290 -2.89 6.23 3.53
C LEU A 290 -2.10 7.19 2.64
N GLU A 291 -1.71 6.74 1.45
CA GLU A 291 -0.92 7.54 0.51
C GLU A 291 -1.67 8.79 0.05
N THR A 292 -0.92 9.83 -0.21
CA THR A 292 -1.38 11.00 -0.96
C THR A 292 -1.48 10.68 -2.46
N GLY A 293 -1.85 11.65 -3.26
CA GLY A 293 -1.98 11.45 -4.70
C GLY A 293 -0.70 10.98 -5.40
N ILE A 294 0.50 11.20 -4.83
CA ILE A 294 1.76 10.71 -5.39
C ILE A 294 1.83 9.18 -5.32
N GLY A 295 1.75 8.61 -4.12
CA GLY A 295 1.77 7.16 -3.93
C GLY A 295 0.53 6.49 -4.51
N ARG A 296 -0.63 7.15 -4.42
CA ARG A 296 -1.90 6.66 -4.99
C ARG A 296 -1.83 6.51 -6.51
N ALA A 297 -1.26 7.49 -7.22
CA ALA A 297 -1.06 7.42 -8.67
C ALA A 297 -0.22 6.21 -9.07
N ALA A 298 0.88 5.98 -8.36
CA ALA A 298 1.77 4.87 -8.63
C ALA A 298 1.13 3.51 -8.27
N ASN A 299 0.37 3.44 -7.18
CA ASN A 299 -0.39 2.24 -6.81
C ASN A 299 -1.51 1.92 -7.80
N LEU A 300 -2.17 2.92 -8.38
CA LEU A 300 -3.15 2.73 -9.45
C LEU A 300 -2.49 2.11 -10.70
N ALA A 301 -1.30 2.56 -11.06
CA ALA A 301 -0.55 1.99 -12.18
C ALA A 301 -0.19 0.52 -11.94
N LEU A 302 0.20 0.15 -10.72
CA LEU A 302 0.48 -1.22 -10.32
C LEU A 302 -0.80 -2.08 -10.32
N ALA A 303 -1.88 -1.60 -9.69
CA ALA A 303 -3.16 -2.33 -9.60
C ALA A 303 -3.84 -2.54 -10.96
N ALA A 304 -3.39 -1.83 -12.00
CA ALA A 304 -3.85 -2.02 -13.37
C ALA A 304 -3.21 -3.23 -14.08
N LEU A 305 -2.28 -3.95 -13.46
CA LEU A 305 -1.70 -5.19 -14.00
C LEU A 305 -2.73 -6.33 -14.03
N PRO A 306 -2.58 -7.32 -14.93
CA PRO A 306 -3.57 -8.40 -15.12
C PRO A 306 -3.93 -9.19 -13.86
N GLY A 307 -2.92 -9.53 -13.04
CA GLY A 307 -3.07 -10.38 -11.85
C GLY A 307 -3.76 -9.70 -10.65
N PHE A 308 -3.92 -8.39 -10.66
CA PHE A 308 -4.69 -7.69 -9.62
C PHE A 308 -6.20 -7.89 -9.88
N THR A 309 -6.71 -9.03 -9.45
CA THR A 309 -8.10 -9.46 -9.71
C THR A 309 -9.08 -9.06 -8.62
N LEU A 310 -8.58 -8.70 -7.43
CA LEU A 310 -9.40 -8.25 -6.31
C LEU A 310 -9.35 -6.72 -6.17
N PRO A 311 -10.44 -6.06 -5.72
CA PRO A 311 -10.46 -4.62 -5.48
C PRO A 311 -9.44 -4.22 -4.40
N GLY A 312 -8.59 -3.22 -4.70
CA GLY A 312 -7.56 -2.72 -3.79
C GLY A 312 -8.05 -1.69 -2.77
N ASP A 313 -7.17 -1.33 -1.84
CA ASP A 313 -7.38 -0.23 -0.89
C ASP A 313 -6.95 1.13 -1.48
N ILE A 314 -7.10 1.30 -2.78
CA ILE A 314 -6.86 2.57 -3.46
C ILE A 314 -8.18 3.31 -3.54
N SER A 315 -8.50 4.07 -2.48
CA SER A 315 -9.75 4.84 -2.38
C SER A 315 -9.62 6.24 -2.98
N ALA A 316 -10.74 6.94 -3.17
CA ALA A 316 -10.74 8.35 -3.56
C ALA A 316 -9.93 9.22 -2.56
N SER A 317 -9.31 10.31 -3.03
CA SER A 317 -8.53 11.22 -2.17
C SER A 317 -9.34 11.73 -0.98
N ALA A 318 -10.61 12.06 -1.21
CA ALA A 318 -11.53 12.55 -0.18
C ALA A 318 -11.82 11.55 0.95
N ARG A 319 -11.45 10.27 0.79
CA ARG A 319 -11.54 9.29 1.88
C ARG A 319 -10.64 9.67 3.06
N TYR A 320 -9.49 10.25 2.78
CA TYR A 320 -8.48 10.56 3.79
C TYR A 320 -8.19 12.05 3.92
N PHE A 321 -8.23 12.81 2.83
CA PHE A 321 -7.76 14.20 2.79
C PHE A 321 -8.85 15.15 2.31
N ALA A 322 -9.10 16.23 3.05
CA ALA A 322 -9.95 17.30 2.59
C ALA A 322 -9.37 17.98 1.34
N ARG A 323 -8.04 18.04 1.26
CA ARG A 323 -7.28 18.51 0.11
C ARG A 323 -6.01 17.68 -0.04
N ASP A 324 -5.87 17.01 -1.18
CA ASP A 324 -4.69 16.20 -1.49
C ASP A 324 -3.53 17.07 -2.03
N ILE A 325 -2.32 16.55 -2.02
CA ILE A 325 -1.14 17.25 -2.58
C ILE A 325 -1.16 17.30 -4.13
N THR A 326 -1.91 16.44 -4.78
CA THR A 326 -2.12 16.40 -6.23
C THR A 326 -3.57 16.76 -6.56
N PRO A 327 -3.96 16.94 -7.83
CA PRO A 327 -5.35 16.87 -8.22
C PRO A 327 -6.00 15.59 -7.66
N PRO A 328 -7.22 15.68 -7.09
CA PRO A 328 -7.82 14.57 -6.34
C PRO A 328 -8.18 13.40 -7.25
N PHE A 329 -7.93 12.18 -6.77
CA PHE A 329 -8.50 10.97 -7.34
C PHE A 329 -9.94 10.82 -6.86
N VAL A 330 -10.83 10.53 -7.80
CA VAL A 330 -12.28 10.38 -7.55
C VAL A 330 -12.74 8.97 -7.93
N ILE A 331 -13.75 8.47 -7.22
CA ILE A 331 -14.41 7.21 -7.55
C ILE A 331 -15.55 7.48 -8.53
N GLU A 332 -15.59 6.72 -9.62
CA GLU A 332 -16.62 6.78 -10.64
C GLU A 332 -17.14 5.36 -10.92
N SER A 333 -18.40 5.12 -10.62
CA SER A 333 -19.02 3.78 -10.81
C SER A 333 -18.16 2.65 -10.22
N GLY A 334 -17.67 2.84 -9.00
CA GLY A 334 -16.89 1.84 -8.28
C GLY A 334 -15.41 1.72 -8.66
N HIS A 335 -14.92 2.58 -9.53
CA HIS A 335 -13.56 2.52 -10.08
C HIS A 335 -12.85 3.86 -9.97
N ILE A 336 -11.51 3.80 -9.99
CA ILE A 336 -10.65 4.97 -10.10
C ILE A 336 -9.83 4.86 -11.38
N SER A 337 -9.72 5.97 -12.10
CA SER A 337 -8.98 6.05 -13.36
C SER A 337 -7.48 5.92 -13.14
N VAL A 338 -6.81 5.13 -13.96
CA VAL A 338 -5.35 4.94 -13.93
C VAL A 338 -4.69 6.11 -14.66
N PRO A 339 -3.72 6.81 -14.02
CA PRO A 339 -2.96 7.84 -14.71
C PRO A 339 -2.22 7.28 -15.94
N ASN A 340 -2.32 7.96 -17.08
CA ASN A 340 -1.72 7.51 -18.33
C ASN A 340 -0.71 8.52 -18.92
N THR A 341 -0.45 9.63 -18.23
CA THR A 341 0.58 10.60 -18.60
C THR A 341 1.97 10.15 -18.16
N VAL A 342 3.02 10.84 -18.58
CA VAL A 342 4.42 10.44 -18.31
C VAL A 342 4.74 10.32 -16.81
N GLY A 343 5.65 9.42 -16.47
CA GLY A 343 6.02 9.15 -15.10
C GLY A 343 4.88 8.50 -14.33
N ILE A 344 4.70 8.87 -13.06
CA ILE A 344 3.57 8.45 -12.23
C ILE A 344 2.23 9.09 -12.66
N GLY A 345 2.27 10.06 -13.55
CA GLY A 345 1.10 10.68 -14.15
C GLY A 345 0.48 11.83 -13.37
N VAL A 346 1.11 12.28 -12.30
CA VAL A 346 0.68 13.42 -11.48
C VAL A 346 1.86 14.31 -11.10
N GLU A 347 1.54 15.53 -10.69
CA GLU A 347 2.47 16.50 -10.09
C GLU A 347 1.89 17.04 -8.79
N PRO A 348 2.72 17.34 -7.79
CA PRO A 348 2.28 18.11 -6.64
C PRO A 348 1.75 19.48 -7.06
N LEU A 349 0.63 19.88 -6.50
CA LEU A 349 0.08 21.23 -6.65
C LEU A 349 1.02 22.22 -5.94
N PRO A 350 1.48 23.30 -6.63
CA PRO A 350 2.46 24.23 -6.05
C PRO A 350 2.00 24.81 -4.71
N GLU A 351 0.72 25.15 -4.58
CA GLU A 351 0.15 25.71 -3.36
C GLU A 351 0.06 24.70 -2.21
N MET A 352 -0.01 23.40 -2.51
CA MET A 352 0.05 22.35 -1.48
C MET A 352 1.50 22.05 -1.11
N LEU A 353 2.39 21.96 -2.09
CA LEU A 353 3.81 21.74 -1.86
C LEU A 353 4.45 22.88 -1.04
N ALA A 354 3.93 24.11 -1.13
CA ALA A 354 4.39 25.25 -0.33
C ALA A 354 4.24 25.04 1.20
N ASN A 355 3.37 24.12 1.62
CA ASN A 355 3.22 23.75 3.03
C ASN A 355 4.27 22.73 3.49
N PHE A 356 5.05 22.19 2.57
CA PHE A 356 6.14 21.25 2.86
C PHE A 356 7.48 21.96 2.91
N LYS A 357 8.37 21.47 3.76
CA LYS A 357 9.74 21.99 3.87
C LYS A 357 10.71 21.07 3.15
N ARG A 358 11.54 21.64 2.28
CA ARG A 358 12.72 20.95 1.78
C ARG A 358 13.77 20.90 2.89
N THR A 359 13.94 19.72 3.50
CA THR A 359 14.76 19.53 4.69
C THR A 359 16.19 19.15 4.37
N ALA A 360 16.46 18.59 3.20
CA ALA A 360 17.81 18.23 2.74
C ALA A 360 17.94 18.30 1.23
N VAL A 361 19.15 18.57 0.74
CA VAL A 361 19.56 18.49 -0.65
C VAL A 361 20.91 17.78 -0.70
N PHE A 362 20.98 16.75 -1.52
CA PHE A 362 22.19 15.95 -1.75
C PHE A 362 22.57 16.04 -3.22
N GLU A 363 23.64 16.77 -3.51
CA GLU A 363 24.19 16.82 -4.86
C GLU A 363 24.80 15.46 -5.24
N VAL A 364 24.50 14.98 -6.43
CA VAL A 364 25.07 13.75 -6.95
C VAL A 364 26.31 14.10 -7.79
N ALA A 365 27.45 13.52 -7.44
CA ALA A 365 28.69 13.77 -8.11
C ALA A 365 28.63 13.43 -9.61
N LYS A 366 29.19 14.31 -10.45
CA LYS A 366 29.46 13.95 -11.86
C LYS A 366 30.65 12.99 -11.87
N ASN A 367 30.45 11.81 -12.41
CA ASN A 367 31.56 10.88 -12.69
C ASN A 367 32.57 11.50 -13.62
#